data_1b495f560163414c84bde7f460c142e4
#
_entry.id   1b495f560163414c84bde7f460c142e4
#
_cell.length_a   1.000
_cell.length_b   1.000
_cell.length_c   1.000
_cell.angle_alpha   90.00
_cell.angle_beta   90.00
_cell.angle_gamma   90.00
#
_symmetry.space_group_name_H-M   'P 1'
#
loop_
_entity.id
_entity.type
_entity.pdbx_description
1 polymer ?
#
loop_
_entity_poly.entity_id
_entity_poly.type
_entity_poly.pdbx_seq_one_letter_code
_entity_poly.pdbx_strand_id
1 'polypeptide(L)'
;MGAALALASRGIGTTFPNPSVGCVIVGDGRVIGRGWTQPGGRPHAEAVALSQAGQAARGATAYVTLEPCAHVSPRGPSCADSLIAAGMARVVIAAHDPDPRTDGDGVALLRAAGIAVTTGVRDAEAEAQLAGFLTRLKLGRPHIMLKLAVSLDGAIAMADGRSQWITGERARAAAHLERACADVIVVGRGTWDADHPRLNVRLPGLESRSPRIGVVGRGDGLPDHVSHFPDLAALTADPALSVLAEGGMGLAASLAAADLVDTLMLMRAPILIGAGRTLGDIGLADLPHAHGRWAAGAAMMLGPDRIERYTRTR
;
A
#
# COMPACT_ATOMS: atom_id res chain seq x y z
N MET A 1 -14.20 14.35 0.54
CA MET A 1 -12.93 13.60 0.68
C MET A 1 -13.13 12.08 0.91
N GLY A 2 -13.94 11.60 1.87
CA GLY A 2 -14.09 10.14 2.10
C GLY A 2 -14.45 9.32 0.86
N ALA A 3 -15.33 9.83 -0.01
CA ALA A 3 -15.64 9.17 -1.28
C ALA A 3 -14.44 9.14 -2.26
N ALA A 4 -13.58 10.17 -2.26
CA ALA A 4 -12.36 10.17 -3.06
C ALA A 4 -11.35 9.13 -2.54
N LEU A 5 -11.17 9.03 -1.23
CA LEU A 5 -10.35 7.98 -0.60
C LEU A 5 -10.87 6.57 -0.92
N ALA A 6 -12.19 6.35 -0.87
CA ALA A 6 -12.79 5.07 -1.25
C ALA A 6 -12.60 4.74 -2.75
N LEU A 7 -12.50 5.73 -3.63
CA LEU A 7 -12.15 5.52 -5.03
C LEU A 7 -10.66 5.21 -5.19
N ALA A 8 -9.78 5.92 -4.49
CA ALA A 8 -8.35 5.64 -4.49
C ALA A 8 -8.04 4.18 -4.14
N SER A 9 -8.72 3.62 -3.13
CA SER A 9 -8.49 2.23 -2.72
C SER A 9 -8.72 1.18 -3.83
N ARG A 10 -9.48 1.52 -4.89
CA ARG A 10 -9.72 0.62 -6.02
C ARG A 10 -8.49 0.39 -6.89
N GLY A 11 -7.59 1.37 -6.94
CA GLY A 11 -6.37 1.32 -7.77
C GLY A 11 -5.15 0.71 -7.06
N ILE A 12 -5.17 0.58 -5.72
CA ILE A 12 -4.02 0.07 -4.97
C ILE A 12 -3.60 -1.32 -5.49
N GLY A 13 -2.30 -1.52 -5.76
CA GLY A 13 -1.74 -2.73 -6.35
C GLY A 13 -1.90 -2.85 -7.88
N THR A 14 -2.45 -1.82 -8.57
CA THR A 14 -2.61 -1.86 -10.03
C THR A 14 -2.05 -0.64 -10.76
N THR A 15 -1.68 0.41 -10.03
CA THR A 15 -1.32 1.70 -10.63
C THR A 15 0.18 1.91 -10.80
N PHE A 16 1.01 0.94 -10.42
CA PHE A 16 2.46 1.04 -10.60
C PHE A 16 2.83 1.57 -12.00
N PRO A 17 3.78 2.51 -12.10
CA PRO A 17 4.63 3.12 -11.06
C PRO A 17 3.99 4.35 -10.36
N ASN A 18 2.76 4.72 -10.67
CA ASN A 18 2.10 5.91 -10.16
C ASN A 18 1.34 5.61 -8.84
N PRO A 19 1.10 6.65 -8.00
CA PRO A 19 0.26 6.48 -6.82
C PRO A 19 -1.20 6.22 -7.19
N SER A 20 -1.93 5.53 -6.33
CA SER A 20 -3.37 5.38 -6.47
C SER A 20 -4.08 6.59 -5.86
N VAL A 21 -4.58 7.45 -6.70
CA VAL A 21 -5.30 8.70 -6.35
C VAL A 21 -6.78 8.54 -6.64
N GLY A 22 -7.63 9.20 -5.87
CA GLY A 22 -9.06 9.31 -6.11
C GLY A 22 -9.50 10.75 -6.26
N CYS A 23 -10.44 11.00 -7.17
CA CYS A 23 -11.03 12.30 -7.42
C CYS A 23 -12.55 12.23 -7.46
N VAL A 24 -13.22 13.19 -6.78
CA VAL A 24 -14.67 13.38 -6.85
C VAL A 24 -14.95 14.84 -7.16
N ILE A 25 -15.75 15.10 -8.20
CA ILE A 25 -16.18 16.44 -8.58
C ILE A 25 -17.64 16.63 -8.16
N VAL A 26 -17.92 17.74 -7.48
CA VAL A 26 -19.26 18.11 -6.97
C VAL A 26 -19.66 19.45 -7.54
N GLY A 27 -20.76 19.49 -8.27
CA GLY A 27 -21.45 20.68 -8.76
C GLY A 27 -22.87 20.72 -8.23
N ASP A 28 -23.35 21.88 -7.76
CA ASP A 28 -24.70 22.11 -7.24
C ASP A 28 -25.13 21.06 -6.20
N GLY A 29 -24.23 20.71 -5.29
CA GLY A 29 -24.46 19.71 -4.24
C GLY A 29 -24.54 18.26 -4.71
N ARG A 30 -24.29 17.98 -5.98
CA ARG A 30 -24.34 16.62 -6.55
C ARG A 30 -22.97 16.19 -7.06
N VAL A 31 -22.69 14.88 -6.96
CA VAL A 31 -21.50 14.30 -7.57
C VAL A 31 -21.70 14.19 -9.08
N ILE A 32 -20.91 14.93 -9.84
CA ILE A 32 -20.97 15.00 -11.31
C ILE A 32 -19.81 14.27 -11.99
N GLY A 33 -18.73 13.96 -11.24
CA GLY A 33 -17.59 13.20 -11.75
C GLY A 33 -16.92 12.38 -10.65
N ARG A 34 -16.46 11.18 -11.01
CA ARG A 34 -15.70 10.27 -10.13
C ARG A 34 -14.57 9.66 -10.91
N GLY A 35 -13.39 9.58 -10.32
CA GLY A 35 -12.24 8.93 -10.93
C GLY A 35 -11.28 8.38 -9.89
N TRP A 36 -10.49 7.41 -10.32
CA TRP A 36 -9.30 6.95 -9.61
C TRP A 36 -8.21 6.69 -10.64
N THR A 37 -6.94 6.66 -10.22
CA THR A 37 -5.82 6.34 -11.10
C THR A 37 -6.04 4.97 -11.74
N GLN A 38 -6.04 4.90 -13.06
CA GLN A 38 -6.31 3.66 -13.78
C GLN A 38 -5.11 2.70 -13.76
N PRO A 39 -5.32 1.39 -14.03
CA PRO A 39 -4.24 0.41 -14.10
C PRO A 39 -3.09 0.86 -15.00
N GLY A 40 -1.84 0.62 -14.56
CA GLY A 40 -0.64 1.14 -15.23
C GLY A 40 -0.39 2.63 -15.00
N GLY A 41 -1.14 3.26 -14.05
CA GLY A 41 -0.93 4.61 -13.57
C GLY A 41 -1.55 5.72 -14.39
N ARG A 42 -2.25 5.42 -15.49
CA ARG A 42 -2.92 6.43 -16.33
C ARG A 42 -4.19 5.90 -17.00
N PRO A 43 -5.20 6.78 -17.28
CA PRO A 43 -5.27 8.20 -16.88
C PRO A 43 -5.34 8.41 -15.36
N HIS A 44 -4.94 9.62 -14.90
CA HIS A 44 -5.03 10.03 -13.50
C HIS A 44 -6.48 10.24 -13.07
N ALA A 45 -6.72 10.23 -11.77
CA ALA A 45 -8.04 10.32 -11.15
C ALA A 45 -8.82 11.55 -11.62
N GLU A 46 -8.14 12.71 -11.69
CA GLU A 46 -8.73 13.98 -12.10
C GLU A 46 -9.18 13.93 -13.56
N ALA A 47 -8.37 13.37 -14.45
CA ALA A 47 -8.71 13.24 -15.87
C ALA A 47 -9.97 12.36 -16.07
N VAL A 48 -10.08 11.25 -15.32
CA VAL A 48 -11.25 10.37 -15.34
C VAL A 48 -12.48 11.12 -14.82
N ALA A 49 -12.36 11.82 -13.69
CA ALA A 49 -13.46 12.56 -13.08
C ALA A 49 -13.93 13.73 -13.97
N LEU A 50 -12.98 14.47 -14.58
CA LEU A 50 -13.27 15.57 -15.50
C LEU A 50 -13.95 15.06 -16.80
N SER A 51 -13.49 13.95 -17.34
CA SER A 51 -14.13 13.32 -18.50
C SER A 51 -15.60 12.97 -18.23
N GLN A 52 -15.92 12.50 -17.03
CA GLN A 52 -17.29 12.21 -16.63
C GLN A 52 -18.13 13.48 -16.40
N ALA A 53 -17.54 14.50 -15.76
CA ALA A 53 -18.23 15.75 -15.43
C ALA A 53 -18.49 16.61 -16.68
N GLY A 54 -17.61 16.55 -17.69
CA GLY A 54 -17.73 17.34 -18.90
C GLY A 54 -17.83 18.84 -18.59
N GLN A 55 -18.70 19.55 -19.29
CA GLN A 55 -18.90 20.99 -19.12
C GLN A 55 -19.46 21.38 -17.75
N ALA A 56 -20.12 20.45 -17.06
CA ALA A 56 -20.65 20.68 -15.71
C ALA A 56 -19.54 20.86 -14.65
N ALA A 57 -18.27 20.57 -15.00
CA ALA A 57 -17.12 20.82 -14.12
C ALA A 57 -16.89 22.33 -13.86
N ARG A 58 -17.33 23.21 -14.77
CA ARG A 58 -17.14 24.65 -14.61
C ARG A 58 -17.85 25.16 -13.36
N GLY A 59 -17.11 25.86 -12.48
CA GLY A 59 -17.62 26.37 -11.22
C GLY A 59 -17.79 25.32 -10.11
N ALA A 60 -17.48 24.04 -10.38
CA ALA A 60 -17.61 22.95 -9.42
C ALA A 60 -16.42 22.86 -8.45
N THR A 61 -16.53 21.97 -7.45
CA THR A 61 -15.47 21.65 -6.49
C THR A 61 -14.91 20.24 -6.74
N ALA A 62 -13.59 20.11 -6.89
CA ALA A 62 -12.90 18.83 -6.91
C ALA A 62 -12.35 18.46 -5.53
N TYR A 63 -12.49 17.19 -5.12
CA TYR A 63 -11.88 16.58 -3.95
C TYR A 63 -10.87 15.54 -4.44
N VAL A 64 -9.59 15.75 -4.17
CA VAL A 64 -8.50 14.90 -4.66
C VAL A 64 -7.66 14.40 -3.49
N THR A 65 -7.30 13.12 -3.51
CA THR A 65 -6.58 12.49 -2.37
C THR A 65 -5.08 12.80 -2.34
N LEU A 66 -4.51 13.30 -3.44
CA LEU A 66 -3.12 13.76 -3.53
C LEU A 66 -3.10 15.09 -4.29
N GLU A 67 -2.13 15.93 -4.02
CA GLU A 67 -1.91 17.17 -4.78
C GLU A 67 -1.90 16.90 -6.29
N PRO A 68 -2.68 17.66 -7.10
CA PRO A 68 -2.67 17.50 -8.55
C PRO A 68 -1.30 17.78 -9.14
N CYS A 69 -0.78 16.84 -9.95
CA CYS A 69 0.56 16.98 -10.55
C CYS A 69 0.69 18.27 -11.37
N ALA A 70 1.90 18.90 -11.30
CA ALA A 70 2.22 20.15 -11.96
C ALA A 70 3.04 19.97 -13.24
N HIS A 71 3.69 18.82 -13.41
CA HIS A 71 4.59 18.58 -14.53
C HIS A 71 3.87 18.19 -15.83
N VAL A 72 4.30 18.77 -16.92
CA VAL A 72 3.87 18.37 -18.27
C VAL A 72 4.60 17.09 -18.68
N SER A 73 3.91 16.17 -19.32
CA SER A 73 4.50 14.93 -19.84
C SER A 73 4.09 14.71 -21.30
N PRO A 74 4.86 13.92 -22.07
CA PRO A 74 4.46 13.54 -23.43
C PRO A 74 3.09 12.83 -23.51
N ARG A 75 2.56 12.41 -22.34
CA ARG A 75 1.28 11.68 -22.22
C ARG A 75 0.09 12.61 -21.98
N GLY A 76 0.29 13.93 -21.97
CA GLY A 76 -0.78 14.92 -21.80
C GLY A 76 -0.48 16.01 -20.77
N PRO A 77 -1.43 16.95 -20.58
CA PRO A 77 -1.32 18.06 -19.64
C PRO A 77 -1.21 17.57 -18.19
N SER A 78 -0.73 18.45 -17.30
CA SER A 78 -0.77 18.19 -15.87
C SER A 78 -2.21 18.14 -15.34
N CYS A 79 -2.41 17.53 -14.17
CA CYS A 79 -3.73 17.55 -13.55
C CYS A 79 -4.13 18.95 -13.10
N ALA A 80 -3.18 19.76 -12.63
CA ALA A 80 -3.42 21.17 -12.29
C ALA A 80 -3.92 21.95 -13.51
N ASP A 81 -3.24 21.86 -14.67
CA ASP A 81 -3.66 22.51 -15.91
C ASP A 81 -5.05 22.03 -16.37
N SER A 82 -5.32 20.72 -16.23
CA SER A 82 -6.62 20.14 -16.61
C SER A 82 -7.76 20.68 -15.77
N LEU A 83 -7.56 20.85 -14.46
CA LEU A 83 -8.53 21.44 -13.53
C LEU A 83 -8.74 22.93 -13.80
N ILE A 84 -7.66 23.67 -14.13
CA ILE A 84 -7.72 25.08 -14.53
C ILE A 84 -8.52 25.22 -15.83
N ALA A 85 -8.18 24.45 -16.86
CA ALA A 85 -8.88 24.50 -18.15
C ALA A 85 -10.38 24.15 -18.04
N ALA A 86 -10.73 23.24 -17.11
CA ALA A 86 -12.13 22.92 -16.82
C ALA A 86 -12.88 24.06 -16.11
N GLY A 87 -12.20 25.09 -15.63
CA GLY A 87 -12.81 26.24 -14.93
C GLY A 87 -13.35 25.86 -13.55
N MET A 88 -12.65 25.02 -12.81
CA MET A 88 -13.04 24.65 -11.44
C MET A 88 -13.05 25.90 -10.55
N ALA A 89 -14.03 26.01 -9.64
CA ALA A 89 -14.06 27.09 -8.64
C ALA A 89 -13.22 26.77 -7.41
N ARG A 90 -13.12 25.49 -7.03
CA ARG A 90 -12.43 25.05 -5.80
C ARG A 90 -11.80 23.67 -5.97
N VAL A 91 -10.62 23.49 -5.37
CA VAL A 91 -9.97 22.20 -5.22
C VAL A 91 -9.66 21.92 -3.74
N VAL A 92 -10.10 20.77 -3.24
CA VAL A 92 -9.84 20.29 -1.88
C VAL A 92 -8.89 19.10 -1.98
N ILE A 93 -7.72 19.22 -1.37
CA ILE A 93 -6.62 18.25 -1.44
C ILE A 93 -6.45 17.58 -0.08
N ALA A 94 -6.25 16.26 -0.07
CA ALA A 94 -5.91 15.56 1.15
C ALA A 94 -4.41 15.67 1.44
N ALA A 95 -3.58 14.88 0.78
CA ALA A 95 -2.14 14.82 1.00
C ALA A 95 -1.36 15.74 0.05
N HIS A 96 -0.25 16.26 0.55
CA HIS A 96 0.78 16.93 -0.23
C HIS A 96 1.56 15.90 -1.08
N ASP A 97 1.97 16.26 -2.29
CA ASP A 97 2.83 15.44 -3.15
C ASP A 97 4.30 15.86 -3.00
N PRO A 98 5.16 15.05 -2.33
CA PRO A 98 6.56 15.36 -2.17
C PRO A 98 7.43 15.05 -3.40
N ASP A 99 6.85 14.69 -4.55
CA ASP A 99 7.58 14.51 -5.80
C ASP A 99 8.19 15.86 -6.23
N PRO A 100 9.53 15.97 -6.38
CA PRO A 100 10.20 17.23 -6.74
C PRO A 100 9.68 17.90 -8.02
N ARG A 101 8.92 17.18 -8.85
CA ARG A 101 8.26 17.69 -10.04
C ARG A 101 6.90 18.34 -9.75
N THR A 102 6.41 18.22 -8.51
CA THR A 102 5.12 18.76 -8.07
C THR A 102 5.31 19.62 -6.81
N ASP A 103 5.70 19.04 -5.69
CA ASP A 103 6.13 19.63 -4.40
C ASP A 103 5.57 21.04 -4.08
N GLY A 104 4.24 21.18 -4.14
CA GLY A 104 3.53 22.45 -3.95
C GLY A 104 3.24 23.25 -5.21
N ASP A 105 3.85 22.94 -6.35
CA ASP A 105 3.64 23.64 -7.61
C ASP A 105 2.21 23.46 -8.14
N GLY A 106 1.59 22.29 -7.91
CA GLY A 106 0.19 22.04 -8.25
C GLY A 106 -0.76 22.99 -7.53
N VAL A 107 -0.54 23.18 -6.23
CA VAL A 107 -1.28 24.14 -5.40
C VAL A 107 -1.03 25.57 -5.87
N ALA A 108 0.23 25.91 -6.16
CA ALA A 108 0.62 27.26 -6.63
C ALA A 108 -0.05 27.60 -7.96
N LEU A 109 -0.03 26.70 -8.95
CA LEU A 109 -0.69 26.88 -10.24
C LEU A 109 -2.20 27.10 -10.10
N LEU A 110 -2.89 26.27 -9.29
CA LEU A 110 -4.33 26.40 -9.05
C LEU A 110 -4.67 27.76 -8.42
N ARG A 111 -3.91 28.19 -7.40
CA ARG A 111 -4.11 29.49 -6.75
C ARG A 111 -3.84 30.67 -7.69
N ALA A 112 -2.78 30.62 -8.50
CA ALA A 112 -2.45 31.63 -9.48
C ALA A 112 -3.55 31.80 -10.55
N ALA A 113 -4.27 30.71 -10.87
CA ALA A 113 -5.43 30.72 -11.76
C ALA A 113 -6.73 31.21 -11.08
N GLY A 114 -6.68 31.64 -9.81
CA GLY A 114 -7.84 32.14 -9.06
C GLY A 114 -8.74 31.05 -8.47
N ILE A 115 -8.29 29.78 -8.47
CA ILE A 115 -9.05 28.66 -7.89
C ILE A 115 -8.84 28.63 -6.36
N ALA A 116 -9.92 28.52 -5.61
CA ALA A 116 -9.85 28.35 -4.15
C ALA A 116 -9.27 26.97 -3.80
N VAL A 117 -8.15 26.93 -3.04
CA VAL A 117 -7.48 25.67 -2.67
C VAL A 117 -7.50 25.47 -1.15
N THR A 118 -7.97 24.31 -0.71
CA THR A 118 -7.90 23.82 0.69
C THR A 118 -7.05 22.55 0.71
N THR A 119 -6.06 22.47 1.60
CA THR A 119 -5.15 21.32 1.76
C THR A 119 -5.31 20.67 3.13
N GLY A 120 -4.80 19.44 3.30
CA GLY A 120 -4.75 18.74 4.58
C GLY A 120 -6.06 18.08 5.01
N VAL A 121 -7.04 17.92 4.12
CA VAL A 121 -8.34 17.36 4.47
C VAL A 121 -8.29 15.84 4.49
N ARG A 122 -8.25 15.23 5.70
CA ARG A 122 -8.04 13.80 5.95
C ARG A 122 -6.67 13.31 5.46
N ASP A 123 -5.66 14.12 5.69
CA ASP A 123 -4.30 13.92 5.24
C ASP A 123 -3.73 12.56 5.69
N ALA A 124 -3.76 12.26 6.99
CA ALA A 124 -3.26 10.99 7.53
C ALA A 124 -3.88 9.75 6.88
N GLU A 125 -5.16 9.80 6.49
CA GLU A 125 -5.80 8.68 5.80
C GLU A 125 -5.34 8.56 4.34
N ALA A 126 -5.10 9.68 3.68
CA ALA A 126 -4.55 9.71 2.34
C ALA A 126 -3.09 9.22 2.34
N GLU A 127 -2.24 9.71 3.26
CA GLU A 127 -0.86 9.24 3.42
C GLU A 127 -0.78 7.74 3.67
N ALA A 128 -1.67 7.19 4.50
CA ALA A 128 -1.73 5.74 4.74
C ALA A 128 -2.03 4.93 3.46
N GLN A 129 -2.90 5.44 2.57
CA GLN A 129 -3.17 4.80 1.28
C GLN A 129 -2.02 4.99 0.27
N LEU A 130 -1.28 6.07 0.38
CA LEU A 130 -0.16 6.43 -0.47
C LEU A 130 1.19 5.93 0.07
N ALA A 131 1.20 5.14 1.15
CA ALA A 131 2.39 4.74 1.88
C ALA A 131 3.50 4.18 0.96
N GLY A 132 3.16 3.34 -0.01
CA GLY A 132 4.12 2.81 -0.99
C GLY A 132 4.81 3.91 -1.81
N PHE A 133 4.03 4.82 -2.37
CA PHE A 133 4.54 5.94 -3.15
C PHE A 133 5.40 6.89 -2.28
N LEU A 134 4.90 7.28 -1.11
CA LEU A 134 5.61 8.16 -0.19
C LEU A 134 6.92 7.55 0.33
N THR A 135 6.92 6.25 0.66
CA THR A 135 8.13 5.54 1.07
C THR A 135 9.16 5.51 -0.06
N ARG A 136 8.73 5.26 -1.30
CA ARG A 136 9.62 5.27 -2.46
C ARG A 136 10.28 6.63 -2.65
N LEU A 137 9.54 7.71 -2.53
CA LEU A 137 10.10 9.07 -2.69
C LEU A 137 11.02 9.46 -1.53
N LYS A 138 10.60 9.16 -0.28
CA LYS A 138 11.35 9.59 0.91
C LYS A 138 12.58 8.71 1.20
N LEU A 139 12.49 7.41 0.97
CA LEU A 139 13.51 6.43 1.36
C LEU A 139 14.18 5.70 0.19
N GLY A 140 13.75 5.94 -1.06
CA GLY A 140 14.32 5.31 -2.25
C GLY A 140 14.05 3.81 -2.40
N ARG A 141 13.16 3.23 -1.58
CA ARG A 141 12.85 1.80 -1.53
C ARG A 141 11.33 1.53 -1.47
N PRO A 142 10.85 0.31 -1.75
CA PRO A 142 9.45 -0.02 -1.55
C PRO A 142 9.03 0.04 -0.08
N HIS A 143 7.75 0.31 0.15
CA HIS A 143 7.10 0.10 1.45
C HIS A 143 6.97 -1.41 1.71
N ILE A 144 7.45 -1.89 2.84
CA ILE A 144 7.42 -3.31 3.19
C ILE A 144 6.41 -3.57 4.30
N MET A 145 5.36 -4.32 3.95
CA MET A 145 4.42 -4.86 4.92
C MET A 145 4.82 -6.30 5.27
N LEU A 146 5.10 -6.56 6.54
CA LEU A 146 5.28 -7.92 7.06
C LEU A 146 3.96 -8.42 7.63
N LYS A 147 3.42 -9.52 7.07
CA LYS A 147 2.22 -10.18 7.57
C LYS A 147 2.59 -11.48 8.29
N LEU A 148 2.11 -11.63 9.50
CA LEU A 148 2.28 -12.84 10.31
C LEU A 148 0.92 -13.37 10.78
N ALA A 149 0.71 -14.69 10.66
CA ALA A 149 -0.37 -15.40 11.34
C ALA A 149 0.19 -15.96 12.64
N VAL A 150 -0.43 -15.63 13.77
CA VAL A 150 0.11 -15.97 15.10
C VAL A 150 -0.98 -16.55 16.02
N SER A 151 -0.57 -17.43 16.93
CA SER A 151 -1.39 -17.87 18.07
C SER A 151 -1.46 -16.79 19.16
N LEU A 152 -2.23 -17.01 20.23
CA LEU A 152 -2.27 -16.11 21.39
C LEU A 152 -0.92 -15.99 22.09
N ASP A 153 -0.17 -17.07 22.13
CA ASP A 153 1.18 -17.15 22.72
C ASP A 153 2.30 -16.74 21.72
N GLY A 154 1.94 -16.18 20.55
CA GLY A 154 2.87 -15.58 19.60
C GLY A 154 3.59 -16.58 18.68
N ALA A 155 3.20 -17.86 18.68
CA ALA A 155 3.77 -18.85 17.78
C ALA A 155 3.24 -18.66 16.34
N ILE A 156 4.12 -18.79 15.36
CA ILE A 156 3.83 -18.71 13.90
C ILE A 156 3.88 -20.08 13.21
N ALA A 157 4.30 -21.11 13.92
CA ALA A 157 4.29 -22.50 13.49
C ALA A 157 4.40 -23.44 14.71
N MET A 158 4.05 -24.71 14.51
CA MET A 158 4.37 -25.79 15.45
C MET A 158 5.89 -25.98 15.57
N ALA A 159 6.35 -26.72 16.57
CA ALA A 159 7.78 -27.03 16.77
C ALA A 159 8.41 -27.74 15.55
N ASP A 160 7.63 -28.59 14.87
CA ASP A 160 8.06 -29.30 13.63
C ASP A 160 8.00 -28.45 12.37
N GLY A 161 7.50 -27.20 12.47
CA GLY A 161 7.42 -26.25 11.35
C GLY A 161 6.07 -26.19 10.65
N ARG A 162 5.12 -27.08 10.95
CA ARG A 162 3.76 -26.98 10.38
C ARG A 162 3.08 -25.69 10.83
N SER A 163 2.51 -24.91 9.87
CA SER A 163 1.85 -23.63 10.11
C SER A 163 0.44 -23.54 9.52
N GLN A 164 0.00 -24.54 8.78
CA GLN A 164 -1.29 -24.56 8.08
C GLN A 164 -2.32 -25.33 8.92
N TRP A 165 -3.41 -24.72 9.43
CA TRP A 165 -3.74 -23.28 9.34
C TRP A 165 -3.89 -22.74 10.75
N ILE A 166 -3.13 -21.69 11.09
CA ILE A 166 -3.24 -21.02 12.39
C ILE A 166 -4.52 -20.19 12.43
N THR A 167 -4.81 -19.43 11.36
CA THR A 167 -5.96 -18.52 11.26
C THR A 167 -7.11 -19.10 10.45
N GLY A 168 -8.34 -18.65 10.73
CA GLY A 168 -9.55 -19.06 10.06
C GLY A 168 -9.70 -18.51 8.64
N GLU A 169 -10.75 -18.92 7.96
CA GLU A 169 -11.00 -18.61 6.55
C GLU A 169 -11.14 -17.11 6.28
N ARG A 170 -11.86 -16.37 7.13
CA ARG A 170 -12.06 -14.92 6.98
C ARG A 170 -10.76 -14.14 7.08
N ALA A 171 -9.87 -14.51 8.00
CA ALA A 171 -8.54 -13.89 8.10
C ALA A 171 -7.68 -14.23 6.87
N ARG A 172 -7.75 -15.47 6.37
CA ARG A 172 -7.06 -15.83 5.12
C ARG A 172 -7.60 -15.07 3.91
N ALA A 173 -8.92 -14.81 3.83
CA ALA A 173 -9.49 -13.96 2.79
C ALA A 173 -8.95 -12.53 2.88
N ALA A 174 -8.81 -11.97 4.08
CA ALA A 174 -8.17 -10.66 4.27
C ALA A 174 -6.69 -10.67 3.81
N ALA A 175 -5.93 -11.75 4.08
CA ALA A 175 -4.56 -11.88 3.55
C ALA A 175 -4.53 -11.87 2.02
N HIS A 176 -5.50 -12.51 1.36
CA HIS A 176 -5.63 -12.44 -0.10
C HIS A 176 -5.97 -11.03 -0.61
N LEU A 177 -6.71 -10.23 0.15
CA LEU A 177 -6.94 -8.83 -0.18
C LEU A 177 -5.63 -8.01 -0.11
N GLU A 178 -4.79 -8.23 0.91
CA GLU A 178 -3.46 -7.60 0.98
C GLU A 178 -2.59 -7.99 -0.22
N ARG A 179 -2.63 -9.25 -0.65
CA ARG A 179 -1.94 -9.69 -1.87
C ARG A 179 -2.41 -8.90 -3.09
N ALA A 180 -3.74 -8.70 -3.24
CA ALA A 180 -4.30 -7.93 -4.35
C ALA A 180 -3.94 -6.43 -4.31
N CYS A 181 -3.43 -5.95 -3.20
CA CYS A 181 -2.99 -4.57 -2.97
C CYS A 181 -1.47 -4.39 -3.05
N ALA A 182 -0.69 -5.47 -3.19
CA ALA A 182 0.76 -5.41 -3.29
C ALA A 182 1.25 -5.47 -4.74
N ASP A 183 2.37 -4.81 -5.05
CA ASP A 183 3.04 -4.95 -6.35
C ASP A 183 3.86 -6.24 -6.39
N VAL A 184 4.48 -6.61 -5.25
CA VAL A 184 5.29 -7.81 -5.09
C VAL A 184 4.93 -8.52 -3.81
N ILE A 185 4.80 -9.84 -3.86
CA ILE A 185 4.74 -10.71 -2.68
C ILE A 185 6.04 -11.48 -2.54
N VAL A 186 6.63 -11.51 -1.35
CA VAL A 186 7.88 -12.22 -1.11
C VAL A 186 7.77 -13.23 0.01
N VAL A 187 8.52 -14.32 -0.15
CA VAL A 187 8.78 -15.31 0.89
C VAL A 187 10.29 -15.54 1.01
N GLY A 188 10.74 -16.06 2.15
CA GLY A 188 12.12 -16.51 2.30
C GLY A 188 12.38 -17.81 1.55
N ARG A 189 13.64 -18.05 1.12
CA ARG A 189 14.06 -19.24 0.39
C ARG A 189 13.64 -20.54 1.08
N GLY A 190 13.82 -20.65 2.40
CA GLY A 190 13.42 -21.85 3.13
C GLY A 190 11.91 -22.12 3.10
N THR A 191 11.07 -21.07 3.10
CA THR A 191 9.62 -21.21 2.92
C THR A 191 9.26 -21.65 1.50
N TRP A 192 9.95 -21.10 0.51
CA TRP A 192 9.75 -21.49 -0.88
C TRP A 192 10.07 -22.97 -1.11
N ASP A 193 11.24 -23.43 -0.62
CA ASP A 193 11.69 -24.80 -0.80
C ASP A 193 10.84 -25.83 -0.04
N ALA A 194 10.30 -25.44 1.14
CA ALA A 194 9.47 -26.32 1.95
C ALA A 194 8.03 -26.43 1.45
N ASP A 195 7.42 -25.33 1.07
CA ASP A 195 5.97 -25.24 0.88
C ASP A 195 5.56 -25.09 -0.60
N HIS A 196 6.46 -24.67 -1.49
CA HIS A 196 6.19 -24.30 -2.90
C HIS A 196 4.89 -23.47 -3.02
N PRO A 197 4.79 -22.35 -2.29
CA PRO A 197 3.53 -21.64 -2.13
C PRO A 197 3.11 -20.93 -3.42
N ARG A 198 1.84 -21.03 -3.78
CA ARG A 198 1.32 -20.38 -5.00
C ARG A 198 1.33 -18.85 -4.92
N LEU A 199 1.24 -18.24 -3.75
CA LEU A 199 1.26 -16.80 -3.46
C LEU A 199 0.29 -15.92 -4.29
N ASN A 200 -0.59 -16.53 -5.05
CA ASN A 200 -1.60 -15.86 -5.87
C ASN A 200 -2.81 -15.38 -5.05
N VAL A 201 -3.62 -14.51 -5.65
CA VAL A 201 -4.92 -14.09 -5.13
C VAL A 201 -5.98 -15.15 -5.50
N ARG A 202 -6.79 -15.55 -4.51
CA ARG A 202 -7.88 -16.53 -4.68
C ARG A 202 -9.21 -15.98 -4.15
N LEU A 203 -9.43 -14.66 -4.34
CA LEU A 203 -10.72 -14.03 -4.08
C LEU A 203 -11.50 -13.94 -5.39
N PRO A 204 -12.78 -14.34 -5.44
CA PRO A 204 -13.60 -14.24 -6.64
C PRO A 204 -13.63 -12.81 -7.21
N GLY A 205 -13.26 -12.69 -8.49
CA GLY A 205 -13.18 -11.41 -9.20
C GLY A 205 -11.90 -10.59 -8.97
N LEU A 206 -10.94 -11.07 -8.16
CA LEU A 206 -9.65 -10.41 -7.91
C LEU A 206 -8.44 -11.28 -8.32
N GLU A 207 -8.64 -12.41 -8.98
CA GLU A 207 -7.58 -13.36 -9.34
C GLU A 207 -6.50 -12.73 -10.23
N SER A 208 -6.94 -11.84 -11.13
CA SER A 208 -6.04 -11.08 -12.04
C SER A 208 -5.18 -10.04 -11.33
N ARG A 209 -5.46 -9.76 -10.05
CA ARG A 209 -4.69 -8.84 -9.20
C ARG A 209 -3.60 -9.57 -8.37
N SER A 210 -3.20 -10.76 -8.81
CA SER A 210 -2.08 -11.47 -8.18
C SER A 210 -0.79 -10.67 -8.36
N PRO A 211 -0.05 -10.38 -7.27
CA PRO A 211 1.21 -9.63 -7.35
C PRO A 211 2.31 -10.45 -8.03
N ARG A 212 3.39 -9.80 -8.44
CA ARG A 212 4.62 -10.48 -8.85
C ARG A 212 5.19 -11.26 -7.66
N ILE A 213 5.61 -12.50 -7.89
CA ILE A 213 6.17 -13.38 -6.85
C ILE A 213 7.67 -13.16 -6.76
N GLY A 214 8.19 -13.10 -5.54
CA GLY A 214 9.61 -13.02 -5.27
C GLY A 214 10.07 -13.96 -4.15
N VAL A 215 11.31 -14.40 -4.24
CA VAL A 215 11.97 -15.21 -3.22
C VAL A 215 13.23 -14.50 -2.74
N VAL A 216 13.34 -14.32 -1.41
CA VAL A 216 14.49 -13.68 -0.77
C VAL A 216 15.40 -14.76 -0.18
N GLY A 217 16.68 -14.74 -0.57
CA GLY A 217 17.71 -15.65 -0.07
C GLY A 217 18.56 -16.24 -1.20
N ARG A 218 19.68 -16.86 -0.82
CA ARG A 218 20.64 -17.44 -1.74
C ARG A 218 20.13 -18.74 -2.36
N GLY A 219 20.69 -19.11 -3.53
CA GLY A 219 20.43 -20.35 -4.24
C GLY A 219 19.78 -20.13 -5.58
N ASP A 220 19.94 -21.09 -6.48
CA ASP A 220 19.46 -21.09 -7.85
C ASP A 220 18.18 -21.96 -8.01
N GLY A 221 17.70 -22.11 -9.24
CA GLY A 221 16.62 -23.04 -9.58
C GLY A 221 15.22 -22.51 -9.28
N LEU A 222 15.02 -21.20 -9.23
CA LEU A 222 13.68 -20.61 -9.21
C LEU A 222 13.06 -20.63 -10.61
N PRO A 223 11.74 -20.83 -10.74
CA PRO A 223 11.04 -20.70 -12.01
C PRO A 223 11.17 -19.29 -12.62
N ASP A 224 11.13 -19.16 -13.94
CA ASP A 224 11.32 -17.87 -14.66
C ASP A 224 10.32 -16.77 -14.26
N HIS A 225 9.11 -17.14 -13.81
CA HIS A 225 8.10 -16.19 -13.36
C HIS A 225 8.28 -15.71 -11.91
N VAL A 226 9.31 -16.20 -11.20
CA VAL A 226 9.63 -15.84 -9.82
C VAL A 226 10.86 -14.95 -9.79
N SER A 227 10.74 -13.76 -9.24
CA SER A 227 11.87 -12.85 -9.05
C SER A 227 12.79 -13.36 -7.94
N HIS A 228 14.08 -13.40 -8.21
CA HIS A 228 15.09 -13.76 -7.21
C HIS A 228 15.69 -12.51 -6.58
N PHE A 229 15.63 -12.44 -5.25
CA PHE A 229 16.28 -11.43 -4.43
C PHE A 229 17.35 -12.11 -3.57
N PRO A 230 18.63 -12.12 -3.95
CA PRO A 230 19.67 -12.86 -3.22
C PRO A 230 19.85 -12.38 -1.78
N ASP A 231 19.47 -11.13 -1.50
CA ASP A 231 19.53 -10.50 -0.19
C ASP A 231 18.50 -9.37 -0.05
N LEU A 232 18.48 -8.71 1.12
CA LEU A 232 17.58 -7.59 1.39
C LEU A 232 17.95 -6.32 0.61
N ALA A 233 19.21 -6.15 0.21
CA ALA A 233 19.63 -5.01 -0.60
C ALA A 233 19.00 -5.09 -1.99
N ALA A 234 19.01 -6.27 -2.61
CA ALA A 234 18.33 -6.51 -3.88
C ALA A 234 16.81 -6.27 -3.77
N LEU A 235 16.17 -6.68 -2.65
CA LEU A 235 14.76 -6.43 -2.43
C LEU A 235 14.46 -4.93 -2.30
N THR A 236 15.27 -4.17 -1.56
CA THR A 236 15.08 -2.73 -1.38
C THR A 236 15.38 -1.92 -2.64
N ALA A 237 16.20 -2.42 -3.54
CA ALA A 237 16.47 -1.82 -4.84
C ALA A 237 15.36 -2.06 -5.88
N ASP A 238 14.43 -2.99 -5.62
CA ASP A 238 13.32 -3.26 -6.55
C ASP A 238 12.47 -2.00 -6.77
N PRO A 239 12.04 -1.70 -8.01
CA PRO A 239 11.28 -0.49 -8.33
C PRO A 239 9.85 -0.47 -7.80
N ALA A 240 9.31 -1.57 -7.29
CA ALA A 240 7.95 -1.63 -6.73
C ALA A 240 7.67 -0.52 -5.72
N LEU A 241 6.41 -0.13 -5.59
CA LEU A 241 5.97 0.79 -4.54
C LEU A 241 5.73 0.03 -3.23
N SER A 242 5.18 -1.18 -3.33
CA SER A 242 4.76 -1.98 -2.18
C SER A 242 5.21 -3.43 -2.28
N VAL A 243 5.70 -3.96 -1.17
CA VAL A 243 6.08 -5.36 -0.98
C VAL A 243 5.29 -5.94 0.18
N LEU A 244 4.62 -7.06 -0.05
CA LEU A 244 4.03 -7.88 1.01
C LEU A 244 4.98 -9.05 1.32
N ALA A 245 5.57 -9.06 2.50
CA ALA A 245 6.35 -10.18 2.99
C ALA A 245 5.42 -11.15 3.74
N GLU A 246 5.24 -12.34 3.19
CA GLU A 246 4.57 -13.45 3.86
C GLU A 246 5.59 -14.57 4.08
N GLY A 247 5.63 -15.15 5.23
CA GLY A 247 6.47 -16.33 5.35
C GLY A 247 7.19 -16.52 6.65
N GLY A 248 8.14 -17.43 6.59
CA GLY A 248 8.78 -18.02 7.77
C GLY A 248 9.64 -17.05 8.58
N MET A 249 10.04 -17.53 9.73
CA MET A 249 10.81 -16.81 10.76
C MET A 249 12.05 -16.10 10.22
N GLY A 250 12.80 -16.75 9.31
CA GLY A 250 14.07 -16.21 8.85
C GLY A 250 13.93 -14.89 8.10
N LEU A 251 13.00 -14.80 7.13
CA LEU A 251 12.75 -13.54 6.41
C LEU A 251 12.17 -12.49 7.36
N ALA A 252 11.22 -12.86 8.20
CA ALA A 252 10.57 -11.94 9.14
C ALA A 252 11.59 -11.35 10.12
N ALA A 253 12.45 -12.19 10.73
CA ALA A 253 13.53 -11.75 11.61
C ALA A 253 14.54 -10.86 10.89
N SER A 254 14.97 -11.24 9.69
CA SER A 254 15.93 -10.45 8.90
C SER A 254 15.38 -9.07 8.53
N LEU A 255 14.11 -8.97 8.12
CA LEU A 255 13.46 -7.69 7.81
C LEU A 255 13.32 -6.81 9.06
N ALA A 256 12.96 -7.41 10.20
CA ALA A 256 12.82 -6.69 11.47
C ALA A 256 14.19 -6.21 12.02
N ALA A 257 15.22 -7.06 11.94
CA ALA A 257 16.59 -6.73 12.36
C ALA A 257 17.20 -5.60 11.50
N ALA A 258 16.92 -5.60 10.19
CA ALA A 258 17.36 -4.56 9.27
C ALA A 258 16.52 -3.27 9.32
N ASP A 259 15.53 -3.18 10.20
CA ASP A 259 14.56 -2.07 10.32
C ASP A 259 13.85 -1.73 8.99
N LEU A 260 13.55 -2.75 8.18
CA LEU A 260 12.92 -2.60 6.87
C LEU A 260 11.40 -2.76 6.88
N VAL A 261 10.81 -3.21 7.98
CA VAL A 261 9.35 -3.36 8.10
C VAL A 261 8.71 -2.00 8.38
N ASP A 262 7.89 -1.52 7.44
CA ASP A 262 7.13 -0.25 7.59
C ASP A 262 5.76 -0.50 8.23
N THR A 263 5.11 -1.60 7.85
CA THR A 263 3.85 -2.04 8.45
C THR A 263 3.95 -3.50 8.90
N LEU A 264 3.63 -3.75 10.16
CA LEU A 264 3.46 -5.11 10.69
C LEU A 264 1.97 -5.41 10.78
N MET A 265 1.53 -6.48 10.12
CA MET A 265 0.17 -6.99 10.19
C MET A 265 0.15 -8.33 10.92
N LEU A 266 -0.43 -8.35 12.10
CA LEU A 266 -0.63 -9.57 12.88
C LEU A 266 -2.06 -10.07 12.69
N MET A 267 -2.19 -11.32 12.25
CA MET A 267 -3.44 -12.07 12.22
C MET A 267 -3.42 -13.07 13.36
N ARG A 268 -4.04 -12.72 14.48
CA ARG A 268 -3.98 -13.48 15.74
C ARG A 268 -5.19 -14.38 15.87
N ALA A 269 -4.94 -15.69 15.88
CA ALA A 269 -5.96 -16.71 16.16
C ALA A 269 -6.11 -16.96 17.67
N PRO A 270 -7.33 -17.27 18.16
CA PRO A 270 -7.58 -17.57 19.58
C PRO A 270 -7.19 -19.00 19.94
N ILE A 271 -5.96 -19.39 19.62
CA ILE A 271 -5.39 -20.71 19.92
C ILE A 271 -4.05 -20.58 20.65
N LEU A 272 -3.68 -21.60 21.41
CA LEU A 272 -2.36 -21.77 22.03
C LEU A 272 -1.62 -22.91 21.30
N ILE A 273 -0.35 -22.71 21.01
CA ILE A 273 0.52 -23.71 20.36
C ILE A 273 1.57 -24.26 21.35
N GLY A 274 1.92 -23.49 22.39
CA GLY A 274 2.89 -23.88 23.39
C GLY A 274 4.33 -23.82 22.88
N ALA A 275 5.00 -24.94 22.69
CA ALA A 275 6.39 -25.03 22.21
C ALA A 275 6.52 -24.73 20.71
N GLY A 276 5.75 -23.77 20.18
CA GLY A 276 5.80 -23.35 18.79
C GLY A 276 7.01 -22.48 18.45
N ARG A 277 7.23 -22.26 17.16
CA ARG A 277 8.26 -21.34 16.66
C ARG A 277 7.73 -19.90 16.68
N THR A 278 8.56 -18.95 17.13
CA THR A 278 8.25 -17.51 17.19
C THR A 278 9.07 -16.72 16.17
N LEU A 279 9.00 -15.39 16.19
CA LEU A 279 9.72 -14.51 15.26
C LEU A 279 11.25 -14.72 15.24
N GLY A 280 11.83 -15.21 16.32
CA GLY A 280 13.28 -15.38 16.45
C GLY A 280 14.00 -14.09 16.87
N ASP A 281 15.32 -14.12 16.79
CA ASP A 281 16.16 -12.99 17.17
C ASP A 281 16.09 -11.88 16.08
N ILE A 282 15.78 -10.67 16.51
CA ILE A 282 15.72 -9.46 15.70
C ILE A 282 16.86 -8.49 16.00
N GLY A 283 17.89 -8.92 16.73
CA GLY A 283 19.05 -8.11 17.10
C GLY A 283 18.74 -7.02 18.14
N LEU A 284 17.71 -7.19 18.98
CA LEU A 284 17.37 -6.23 20.01
C LEU A 284 18.34 -6.35 21.19
N ALA A 285 19.09 -5.24 21.46
CA ALA A 285 20.12 -5.25 22.50
C ALA A 285 19.52 -5.31 23.92
N ASP A 286 18.44 -4.61 24.16
CA ASP A 286 17.73 -4.58 25.45
C ASP A 286 16.26 -4.18 25.30
N LEU A 287 15.48 -4.36 26.38
CA LEU A 287 14.03 -4.08 26.37
C LEU A 287 13.66 -2.60 26.17
N PRO A 288 14.37 -1.61 26.72
CA PRO A 288 14.12 -0.19 26.44
C PRO A 288 14.11 0.15 24.95
N HIS A 289 14.98 -0.44 24.14
CA HIS A 289 15.03 -0.24 22.68
C HIS A 289 13.85 -0.85 21.92
N ALA A 290 13.03 -1.68 22.56
CA ALA A 290 11.81 -2.21 21.95
C ALA A 290 10.65 -1.20 21.95
N HIS A 291 10.63 -0.29 22.92
CA HIS A 291 9.53 0.65 23.11
C HIS A 291 9.54 1.81 22.09
N GLY A 292 8.35 2.30 21.75
CA GLY A 292 8.19 3.47 20.87
C GLY A 292 8.44 3.20 19.37
N ARG A 293 8.80 1.98 19.01
CA ARG A 293 9.10 1.63 17.61
C ARG A 293 7.85 1.47 16.73
N TRP A 294 6.70 1.23 17.32
CA TRP A 294 5.48 0.88 16.61
C TRP A 294 4.28 1.68 17.12
N ALA A 295 3.55 2.30 16.20
CA ALA A 295 2.24 2.90 16.47
C ALA A 295 1.14 1.90 16.15
N ALA A 296 0.25 1.64 17.12
CA ALA A 296 -0.88 0.75 16.91
C ALA A 296 -1.95 1.45 16.05
N GLY A 297 -2.40 0.76 15.00
CA GLY A 297 -3.57 1.12 14.21
C GLY A 297 -4.85 0.49 14.76
N ALA A 298 -5.94 0.64 14.00
CA ALA A 298 -7.21 0.01 14.35
C ALA A 298 -7.11 -1.52 14.25
N ALA A 299 -7.65 -2.22 15.27
CA ALA A 299 -7.80 -3.66 15.24
C ALA A 299 -9.21 -4.05 14.73
N MET A 300 -9.31 -5.18 14.05
CA MET A 300 -10.56 -5.68 13.45
C MET A 300 -10.74 -7.17 13.79
N MET A 301 -11.98 -7.57 14.09
CA MET A 301 -12.33 -9.00 14.23
C MET A 301 -12.82 -9.57 12.90
N LEU A 302 -12.25 -10.70 12.48
CA LEU A 302 -12.67 -11.45 11.29
C LEU A 302 -13.03 -12.90 11.68
N GLY A 303 -14.27 -13.10 12.08
CA GLY A 303 -14.69 -14.31 12.77
C GLY A 303 -14.04 -14.35 14.16
N PRO A 304 -13.38 -15.44 14.55
CA PRO A 304 -12.70 -15.53 15.83
C PRO A 304 -11.32 -14.83 15.84
N ASP A 305 -10.75 -14.56 14.66
CA ASP A 305 -9.40 -14.01 14.55
C ASP A 305 -9.40 -12.49 14.70
N ARG A 306 -8.32 -11.95 15.26
CA ARG A 306 -8.07 -10.53 15.40
C ARG A 306 -6.97 -10.10 14.45
N ILE A 307 -7.26 -9.08 13.62
CA ILE A 307 -6.28 -8.45 12.73
C ILE A 307 -5.81 -7.16 13.38
N GLU A 308 -4.50 -7.01 13.54
CA GLU A 308 -3.84 -5.85 14.13
C GLU A 308 -2.83 -5.31 13.14
N ARG A 309 -2.79 -3.97 12.98
CA ARG A 309 -1.78 -3.30 12.17
C ARG A 309 -0.97 -2.36 13.03
N TYR A 310 0.32 -2.37 12.80
CA TYR A 310 1.28 -1.50 13.48
C TYR A 310 2.14 -0.81 12.43
N THR A 311 2.25 0.50 12.52
CA THR A 311 3.11 1.29 11.64
C THR A 311 4.43 1.59 12.35
N ARG A 312 5.54 1.44 11.64
CA ARG A 312 6.87 1.75 12.16
C ARG A 312 7.02 3.25 12.34
N THR A 313 7.37 3.68 13.57
CA THR A 313 7.74 5.07 13.90
C THR A 313 9.25 5.20 13.78
N ARG A 314 9.73 6.09 12.90
CA ARG A 314 11.16 6.37 12.66
C ARG A 314 11.45 7.83 12.95
#